data_268e8d20a74cdbcad60231dfa5c55c4f
#
_entry.id   268e8d20a74cdbcad60231dfa5c55c4f
#
_cell.length_a   1.000
_cell.length_b   1.000
_cell.length_c   1.000
_cell.angle_alpha   90.00
_cell.angle_beta   90.00
_cell.angle_gamma   90.00
#
_symmetry.space_group_name_H-M   'P 1'
#
loop_
_entity.id
_entity.type
_entity.pdbx_description
1 polymer ?
#
loop_
_entity_poly.entity_id
_entity_poly.type
_entity_poly.pdbx_seq_one_letter_code
_entity_poly.pdbx_strand_id
1 'polypeptide(L)'
;MSQTTVGARGRAGTLTSDGVAPAVRDAAPPLPVWAFMAFAVASFGGPLALAAAGAPGLIGDASDSSGLAVLAGAVVFLVPLAIWLRYSREITGSGGLYAFVEAAAGRPVALAQAAVWIFSYLLYVVYTTVQIVYDLLPAVVPGAARYETVLALAIPVALVAVMVAGRAAAFLVLGVIAAGQLALAGILDGVTLAHVSTPISTFGAGAGAGPLAKATVQSSGLYICGSLPLFLGGELAAPARTIRRGVSVAFAATAIVVVLAVAPLASMPGLLSTAVPGVSVAEQFVGAGLAKAIGVGVAASTAGVILCEYVALTRLIHAIGRWRIRPIAAAIGVVALVAAPISLIDPDGFYSRLLKPSEVALWVSQLIVFAVYPLFAFKRRQRMWPALALSLGASAFAVYGIVTALQQSSS
;
A
#
# COMPACT_ATOMS: atom_id res chain seq x y z
N MET A 1 -1.52 -62.48 54.37
CA MET A 1 -1.72 -61.16 55.00
C MET A 1 -2.16 -60.16 53.91
N SER A 2 -3.40 -59.75 54.04
CA SER A 2 -4.23 -59.10 53.03
C SER A 2 -3.94 -57.59 52.96
N GLN A 3 -3.76 -57.03 51.78
CA GLN A 3 -3.73 -55.61 51.58
C GLN A 3 -4.98 -55.21 50.81
N THR A 4 -5.80 -54.38 51.42
CA THR A 4 -7.02 -53.80 50.86
C THR A 4 -6.71 -52.44 50.34
N THR A 5 -6.80 -52.26 49.03
CA THR A 5 -6.73 -50.95 48.32
C THR A 5 -8.12 -50.41 48.17
N VAL A 6 -8.39 -49.23 48.78
CA VAL A 6 -9.62 -48.47 48.63
C VAL A 6 -9.43 -47.49 47.48
N GLY A 7 -10.16 -47.69 46.39
CA GLY A 7 -10.21 -46.77 45.24
C GLY A 7 -11.28 -45.71 45.46
N ALA A 8 -10.88 -44.46 45.57
CA ALA A 8 -11.77 -43.27 45.50
C ALA A 8 -11.95 -42.83 44.05
N ARG A 9 -13.09 -43.19 43.44
CA ARG A 9 -13.55 -42.61 42.17
C ARG A 9 -14.27 -41.29 42.44
N GLY A 10 -13.59 -40.20 42.20
CA GLY A 10 -14.20 -38.86 42.11
C GLY A 10 -15.10 -38.79 40.86
N ARG A 11 -16.40 -38.63 41.07
CA ARG A 11 -17.37 -38.27 40.03
C ARG A 11 -17.09 -36.83 39.58
N ALA A 12 -16.57 -36.64 38.38
CA ALA A 12 -16.61 -35.36 37.66
C ALA A 12 -18.06 -35.07 37.25
N GLY A 13 -18.70 -34.14 37.94
CA GLY A 13 -19.99 -33.62 37.54
C GLY A 13 -19.85 -32.84 36.23
N THR A 14 -20.46 -33.36 35.19
CA THR A 14 -20.73 -32.66 33.97
C THR A 14 -21.74 -31.53 34.23
N LEU A 15 -21.25 -30.30 34.35
CA LEU A 15 -22.10 -29.13 34.28
C LEU A 15 -22.50 -28.97 32.81
N THR A 16 -23.69 -29.44 32.44
CA THR A 16 -24.37 -29.06 31.23
C THR A 16 -24.81 -27.62 31.38
N SER A 17 -24.03 -26.70 30.85
CA SER A 17 -24.47 -25.32 30.61
C SER A 17 -25.41 -25.35 29.41
N ASP A 18 -26.71 -25.36 29.63
CA ASP A 18 -27.71 -24.96 28.68
C ASP A 18 -27.59 -23.43 28.44
N GLY A 19 -26.43 -23.02 27.94
CA GLY A 19 -26.20 -21.71 27.35
C GLY A 19 -26.63 -21.80 25.90
N VAL A 20 -27.77 -21.19 25.58
CA VAL A 20 -28.21 -20.89 24.22
C VAL A 20 -26.99 -20.41 23.43
N ALA A 21 -26.50 -21.26 22.53
CA ALA A 21 -25.45 -20.87 21.62
C ALA A 21 -25.92 -19.60 20.86
N PRO A 22 -25.21 -18.47 20.90
CA PRO A 22 -25.61 -17.31 20.13
C PRO A 22 -25.72 -17.77 18.69
N ALA A 23 -26.90 -17.53 18.09
CA ALA A 23 -27.18 -17.85 16.69
C ALA A 23 -25.95 -17.47 15.87
N VAL A 24 -25.37 -18.44 15.19
CA VAL A 24 -24.27 -18.24 14.23
C VAL A 24 -24.84 -17.28 13.19
N ARG A 25 -24.62 -15.98 13.39
CA ARG A 25 -24.90 -14.98 12.37
C ARG A 25 -24.09 -15.44 11.16
N ASP A 26 -24.75 -15.62 10.03
CA ASP A 26 -24.16 -16.02 8.76
C ASP A 26 -22.88 -15.22 8.53
N ALA A 27 -21.76 -15.79 8.88
CA ALA A 27 -20.45 -15.19 8.66
C ALA A 27 -20.26 -15.16 7.14
N ALA A 28 -20.03 -13.98 6.59
CA ALA A 28 -19.78 -13.86 5.15
C ALA A 28 -18.67 -14.85 4.74
N PRO A 29 -18.81 -15.51 3.57
CA PRO A 29 -17.81 -16.48 3.14
C PRO A 29 -16.41 -15.84 3.10
N PRO A 30 -15.36 -16.63 3.38
CA PRO A 30 -13.99 -16.11 3.38
C PRO A 30 -13.64 -15.51 2.02
N LEU A 31 -12.76 -14.51 2.03
CA LEU A 31 -12.29 -13.86 0.82
C LEU A 31 -11.51 -14.85 -0.05
N PRO A 32 -11.83 -15.01 -1.33
CA PRO A 32 -11.10 -15.90 -2.21
C PRO A 32 -9.66 -15.40 -2.43
N VAL A 33 -8.74 -16.33 -2.64
CA VAL A 33 -7.30 -16.03 -2.76
C VAL A 33 -7.01 -15.05 -3.90
N TRP A 34 -7.69 -15.17 -5.04
CA TRP A 34 -7.50 -14.24 -6.17
C TRP A 34 -7.85 -12.79 -5.80
N ALA A 35 -8.92 -12.58 -5.01
CA ALA A 35 -9.33 -11.25 -4.58
C ALA A 35 -8.30 -10.64 -3.59
N PHE A 36 -7.75 -11.45 -2.71
CA PHE A 36 -6.65 -11.04 -1.84
C PHE A 36 -5.39 -10.69 -2.66
N MET A 37 -5.04 -11.52 -3.66
CA MET A 37 -3.90 -11.25 -4.54
C MET A 37 -4.07 -9.96 -5.34
N ALA A 38 -5.24 -9.73 -5.91
CA ALA A 38 -5.56 -8.49 -6.63
C ALA A 38 -5.43 -7.27 -5.72
N PHE A 39 -5.97 -7.36 -4.50
CA PHE A 39 -5.82 -6.32 -3.49
C PHE A 39 -4.34 -6.09 -3.13
N ALA A 40 -3.60 -7.17 -2.88
CA ALA A 40 -2.19 -7.07 -2.54
C ALA A 40 -1.36 -6.41 -3.65
N VAL A 41 -1.59 -6.77 -4.91
CA VAL A 41 -0.92 -6.15 -6.06
C VAL A 41 -1.27 -4.66 -6.16
N ALA A 42 -2.56 -4.31 -6.11
CA ALA A 42 -2.99 -2.92 -6.22
C ALA A 42 -2.46 -2.06 -5.06
N SER A 43 -2.30 -2.64 -3.86
CA SER A 43 -1.88 -1.92 -2.65
C SER A 43 -0.41 -1.50 -2.61
N PHE A 44 0.48 -2.11 -3.40
CA PHE A 44 1.88 -1.72 -3.49
C PHE A 44 2.12 -0.47 -4.34
N GLY A 45 1.26 0.53 -4.24
CA GLY A 45 1.37 1.79 -4.97
C GLY A 45 0.85 1.72 -6.41
N GLY A 46 0.31 0.56 -6.81
CA GLY A 46 -0.12 0.30 -8.19
C GLY A 46 1.07 0.12 -9.14
N PRO A 47 1.45 -1.11 -9.50
CA PRO A 47 2.66 -1.40 -10.28
C PRO A 47 2.83 -0.54 -11.53
N LEU A 48 1.76 -0.31 -12.29
CA LEU A 48 1.82 0.52 -13.49
C LEU A 48 2.01 2.01 -13.16
N ALA A 49 1.34 2.54 -12.13
CA ALA A 49 1.51 3.93 -11.72
C ALA A 49 2.94 4.19 -11.22
N LEU A 50 3.51 3.24 -10.47
CA LEU A 50 4.89 3.33 -10.02
C LEU A 50 5.89 3.25 -11.19
N ALA A 51 5.71 2.31 -12.11
CA ALA A 51 6.62 2.12 -13.23
C ALA A 51 6.59 3.28 -14.22
N ALA A 52 5.40 3.77 -14.55
CA ALA A 52 5.22 4.78 -15.59
C ALA A 52 5.43 6.23 -15.12
N ALA A 53 5.17 6.52 -13.84
CA ALA A 53 5.19 7.89 -13.31
C ALA A 53 5.96 8.01 -11.98
N GLY A 54 5.56 7.26 -10.95
CA GLY A 54 6.04 7.48 -9.58
C GLY A 54 7.54 7.25 -9.38
N ALA A 55 8.05 6.11 -9.83
CA ALA A 55 9.48 5.80 -9.65
C ALA A 55 10.40 6.65 -10.55
N PRO A 56 10.08 6.94 -11.83
CA PRO A 56 10.88 7.85 -12.65
C PRO A 56 11.08 9.23 -12.03
N GLY A 57 10.05 9.79 -11.38
CA GLY A 57 10.12 11.10 -10.73
C GLY A 57 11.08 11.17 -9.54
N LEU A 58 11.40 10.05 -8.91
CA LEU A 58 12.23 10.01 -7.70
C LEU A 58 13.74 9.84 -7.97
N ILE A 59 14.14 9.52 -9.18
CA ILE A 59 15.52 9.13 -9.50
C ILE A 59 16.36 10.24 -10.15
N GLY A 60 15.79 11.45 -10.30
CA GLY A 60 16.45 12.55 -11.01
C GLY A 60 17.87 12.84 -10.52
N ASP A 61 18.10 12.86 -9.22
CA ASP A 61 19.41 13.12 -8.61
C ASP A 61 20.40 11.93 -8.77
N ALA A 62 19.94 10.75 -9.10
CA ALA A 62 20.72 9.51 -9.24
C ALA A 62 20.67 8.93 -10.65
N SER A 63 20.47 9.75 -11.68
CA SER A 63 20.29 9.35 -13.08
C SER A 63 21.26 8.27 -13.55
N ASP A 64 22.56 8.43 -13.26
CA ASP A 64 23.63 7.48 -13.63
C ASP A 64 23.61 6.17 -12.82
N SER A 65 22.86 6.12 -11.73
CA SER A 65 22.75 4.97 -10.82
C SER A 65 21.30 4.63 -10.47
N SER A 66 20.36 5.05 -11.29
CA SER A 66 18.92 4.91 -11.03
C SER A 66 18.46 3.45 -10.94
N GLY A 67 18.96 2.58 -11.80
CA GLY A 67 18.70 1.15 -11.73
C GLY A 67 19.20 0.54 -10.42
N LEU A 68 20.40 0.93 -9.99
CA LEU A 68 20.96 0.51 -8.71
C LEU A 68 20.14 1.06 -7.53
N ALA A 69 19.71 2.33 -7.59
CA ALA A 69 18.91 2.96 -6.54
C ALA A 69 17.55 2.26 -6.35
N VAL A 70 16.85 1.95 -7.45
CA VAL A 70 15.54 1.29 -7.40
C VAL A 70 15.67 -0.16 -6.92
N LEU A 71 16.69 -0.89 -7.37
CA LEU A 71 16.97 -2.24 -6.90
C LEU A 71 17.34 -2.25 -5.41
N ALA A 72 18.24 -1.35 -5.00
CA ALA A 72 18.62 -1.20 -3.58
C ALA A 72 17.41 -0.80 -2.72
N GLY A 73 16.52 0.06 -3.23
CA GLY A 73 15.27 0.44 -2.57
C GLY A 73 14.36 -0.76 -2.31
N ALA A 74 14.21 -1.64 -3.29
CA ALA A 74 13.46 -2.89 -3.11
C ALA A 74 14.12 -3.80 -2.05
N VAL A 75 15.46 -3.89 -2.02
CA VAL A 75 16.19 -4.68 -1.02
C VAL A 75 16.04 -4.07 0.39
N VAL A 76 16.15 -2.76 0.54
CA VAL A 76 15.95 -2.05 1.82
C VAL A 76 14.54 -2.29 2.35
N PHE A 77 13.53 -2.31 1.48
CA PHE A 77 12.14 -2.57 1.87
C PHE A 77 11.90 -3.98 2.41
N LEU A 78 12.77 -4.95 2.14
CA LEU A 78 12.67 -6.28 2.76
C LEU A 78 12.70 -6.22 4.30
N VAL A 79 13.28 -5.19 4.90
CA VAL A 79 13.37 -5.02 6.36
C VAL A 79 12.00 -4.74 6.98
N PRO A 80 11.24 -3.70 6.59
CA PRO A 80 9.86 -3.48 7.04
C PRO A 80 8.94 -4.64 6.66
N LEU A 81 9.07 -5.19 5.45
CA LEU A 81 8.29 -6.34 5.00
C LEU A 81 8.50 -7.55 5.92
N ALA A 82 9.72 -7.84 6.32
CA ALA A 82 10.02 -8.95 7.23
C ALA A 82 9.36 -8.78 8.60
N ILE A 83 9.27 -7.56 9.12
CA ILE A 83 8.56 -7.26 10.38
C ILE A 83 7.06 -7.55 10.21
N TRP A 84 6.42 -7.01 9.18
CA TRP A 84 5.00 -7.24 8.91
C TRP A 84 4.66 -8.72 8.75
N LEU A 85 5.48 -9.46 8.00
CA LEU A 85 5.29 -10.90 7.80
C LEU A 85 5.52 -11.72 9.08
N ARG A 86 6.38 -11.28 9.99
CA ARG A 86 6.56 -11.93 11.30
C ARG A 86 5.39 -11.69 12.21
N TYR A 87 4.87 -10.47 12.28
CA TYR A 87 3.63 -10.19 13.01
C TYR A 87 2.45 -11.00 12.47
N SER A 88 2.24 -11.03 11.16
CA SER A 88 1.11 -11.70 10.53
C SER A 88 1.13 -13.24 10.60
N ARG A 89 2.24 -13.85 11.06
CA ARG A 89 2.26 -15.29 11.38
C ARG A 89 1.41 -15.63 12.60
N GLU A 90 1.31 -14.72 13.55
CA GLU A 90 0.67 -14.93 14.84
C GLU A 90 -0.58 -14.08 15.02
N ILE A 91 -0.64 -12.93 14.34
CA ILE A 91 -1.74 -11.98 14.45
C ILE A 91 -2.43 -11.92 13.09
N THR A 92 -3.64 -12.46 13.02
CA THR A 92 -4.36 -12.68 11.77
C THR A 92 -5.74 -12.00 11.73
N GLY A 93 -6.01 -11.08 12.65
CA GLY A 93 -7.26 -10.32 12.71
C GLY A 93 -7.35 -9.22 11.66
N SER A 94 -8.53 -8.59 11.56
CA SER A 94 -8.79 -7.48 10.63
C SER A 94 -8.21 -6.12 11.07
N GLY A 95 -7.53 -6.07 12.22
CA GLY A 95 -6.96 -4.83 12.77
C GLY A 95 -5.64 -4.40 12.12
N GLY A 96 -5.02 -5.24 11.27
CA GLY A 96 -3.76 -4.91 10.60
C GLY A 96 -2.68 -4.41 11.56
N LEU A 97 -2.08 -3.26 11.23
CA LEU A 97 -1.00 -2.66 12.03
C LEU A 97 -1.43 -2.31 13.46
N TYR A 98 -2.69 -1.90 13.67
CA TYR A 98 -3.24 -1.66 15.00
C TYR A 98 -3.13 -2.90 15.88
N ALA A 99 -3.54 -4.07 15.36
CA ALA A 99 -3.49 -5.32 16.12
C ALA A 99 -2.04 -5.73 16.44
N PHE A 100 -1.09 -5.41 15.57
CA PHE A 100 0.34 -5.64 15.82
C PHE A 100 0.86 -4.82 16.99
N VAL A 101 0.57 -3.52 17.00
CA VAL A 101 0.95 -2.61 18.08
C VAL A 101 0.23 -2.95 19.39
N GLU A 102 -1.06 -3.32 19.34
CA GLU A 102 -1.83 -3.73 20.51
C GLU A 102 -1.21 -4.97 21.18
N ALA A 103 -0.83 -5.97 20.41
CA ALA A 103 -0.16 -7.16 20.92
C ALA A 103 1.24 -6.86 21.49
N ALA A 104 1.97 -5.92 20.89
CA ALA A 104 3.32 -5.54 21.31
C ALA A 104 3.32 -4.62 22.56
N ALA A 105 2.59 -3.50 22.51
CA ALA A 105 2.68 -2.39 23.45
C ALA A 105 1.37 -2.06 24.17
N GLY A 106 0.28 -2.76 23.85
CA GLY A 106 -1.03 -2.56 24.47
C GLY A 106 -1.91 -1.52 23.75
N ARG A 107 -3.18 -1.48 24.16
CA ARG A 107 -4.25 -0.72 23.50
C ARG A 107 -4.01 0.80 23.40
N PRO A 108 -3.48 1.51 24.42
CA PRO A 108 -3.28 2.95 24.31
C PRO A 108 -2.31 3.34 23.18
N VAL A 109 -1.17 2.64 23.06
CA VAL A 109 -0.19 2.86 22.00
C VAL A 109 -0.77 2.50 20.63
N ALA A 110 -1.54 1.41 20.56
CA ALA A 110 -2.20 0.99 19.34
C ALA A 110 -3.25 2.00 18.86
N LEU A 111 -4.02 2.60 19.77
CA LEU A 111 -4.98 3.66 19.42
C LEU A 111 -4.28 4.92 18.91
N ALA A 112 -3.15 5.32 19.51
CA ALA A 112 -2.36 6.44 19.02
C ALA A 112 -1.82 6.16 17.61
N GLN A 113 -1.25 4.98 17.36
CA GLN A 113 -0.80 4.55 16.04
C GLN A 113 -1.95 4.56 15.03
N ALA A 114 -3.12 3.99 15.41
CA ALA A 114 -4.28 3.93 14.53
C ALA A 114 -4.83 5.32 14.20
N ALA A 115 -4.87 6.25 15.16
CA ALA A 115 -5.32 7.63 14.93
C ALA A 115 -4.43 8.35 13.91
N VAL A 116 -3.11 8.24 14.05
CA VAL A 116 -2.14 8.80 13.10
C VAL A 116 -2.28 8.15 11.72
N TRP A 117 -2.47 6.83 11.66
CA TRP A 117 -2.66 6.09 10.43
C TRP A 117 -3.97 6.49 9.72
N ILE A 118 -5.08 6.57 10.44
CA ILE A 118 -6.39 7.02 9.90
C ILE A 118 -6.27 8.44 9.35
N PHE A 119 -5.63 9.35 10.09
CA PHE A 119 -5.40 10.71 9.65
C PHE A 119 -4.62 10.74 8.32
N SER A 120 -3.49 10.03 8.24
CA SER A 120 -2.69 9.93 7.02
C SER A 120 -3.52 9.47 5.83
N TYR A 121 -4.20 8.33 5.96
CA TYR A 121 -4.90 7.72 4.83
C TYR A 121 -6.21 8.44 4.45
N LEU A 122 -6.86 9.14 5.37
CA LEU A 122 -7.97 10.03 5.00
C LEU A 122 -7.50 11.18 4.11
N LEU A 123 -6.34 11.78 4.43
CA LEU A 123 -5.74 12.81 3.58
C LEU A 123 -5.29 12.22 2.25
N TYR A 124 -4.69 11.03 2.26
CA TYR A 124 -4.20 10.34 1.08
C TYR A 124 -5.34 10.08 0.07
N VAL A 125 -6.44 9.48 0.49
CA VAL A 125 -7.63 9.24 -0.35
C VAL A 125 -8.08 10.52 -1.05
N VAL A 126 -8.05 11.65 -0.33
CA VAL A 126 -8.50 12.93 -0.83
C VAL A 126 -7.52 13.52 -1.86
N TYR A 127 -6.24 13.69 -1.50
CA TYR A 127 -5.29 14.35 -2.41
C TYR A 127 -4.91 13.48 -3.62
N THR A 128 -4.90 12.16 -3.48
CA THR A 128 -4.63 11.26 -4.62
C THR A 128 -5.76 11.30 -5.64
N THR A 129 -7.00 11.54 -5.21
CA THR A 129 -8.11 11.78 -6.15
C THR A 129 -7.88 13.07 -6.94
N VAL A 130 -7.39 14.13 -6.29
CA VAL A 130 -7.01 15.39 -6.96
C VAL A 130 -5.90 15.14 -7.98
N GLN A 131 -4.87 14.38 -7.62
CA GLN A 131 -3.79 14.02 -8.53
C GLN A 131 -4.29 13.29 -9.78
N ILE A 132 -5.24 12.37 -9.67
CA ILE A 132 -5.83 11.72 -10.85
C ILE A 132 -6.46 12.74 -11.80
N VAL A 133 -7.22 13.70 -11.26
CA VAL A 133 -8.02 14.64 -12.03
C VAL A 133 -7.15 15.72 -12.71
N TYR A 134 -6.23 16.30 -11.95
CA TYR A 134 -5.52 17.52 -12.38
C TYR A 134 -4.12 17.23 -12.96
N ASP A 135 -3.47 16.14 -12.54
CA ASP A 135 -2.14 15.81 -13.02
C ASP A 135 -2.17 14.67 -14.05
N LEU A 136 -2.73 13.50 -13.65
CA LEU A 136 -2.57 12.28 -14.43
C LEU A 136 -3.45 12.26 -15.68
N LEU A 137 -4.75 12.55 -15.57
CA LEU A 137 -5.66 12.50 -16.73
C LEU A 137 -5.37 13.57 -17.76
N PRO A 138 -5.13 14.85 -17.41
CA PRO A 138 -4.76 15.87 -18.38
C PRO A 138 -3.45 15.57 -19.12
N ALA A 139 -2.47 14.99 -18.43
CA ALA A 139 -1.18 14.65 -19.04
C ALA A 139 -1.28 13.54 -20.11
N VAL A 140 -2.33 12.70 -20.05
CA VAL A 140 -2.43 11.48 -20.88
C VAL A 140 -3.64 11.42 -21.79
N VAL A 141 -4.69 12.20 -21.52
CA VAL A 141 -5.91 12.25 -22.31
C VAL A 141 -6.12 13.65 -22.87
N PRO A 142 -5.85 13.88 -24.15
CA PRO A 142 -6.05 15.20 -24.76
C PRO A 142 -7.48 15.71 -24.52
N GLY A 143 -7.60 16.91 -23.97
CA GLY A 143 -8.88 17.54 -23.66
C GLY A 143 -9.52 17.14 -22.34
N ALA A 144 -8.93 16.26 -21.53
CA ALA A 144 -9.44 15.93 -20.20
C ALA A 144 -9.54 17.16 -19.30
N ALA A 145 -8.64 18.13 -19.44
CA ALA A 145 -8.68 19.41 -18.73
C ALA A 145 -10.01 20.16 -18.88
N ARG A 146 -10.71 20.00 -20.00
CA ARG A 146 -12.06 20.60 -20.21
C ARG A 146 -13.13 20.02 -19.26
N TYR A 147 -12.88 18.85 -18.73
CA TYR A 147 -13.83 18.09 -17.90
C TYR A 147 -13.38 17.98 -16.44
N GLU A 148 -12.35 18.71 -16.02
CA GLU A 148 -11.80 18.66 -14.66
C GLU A 148 -12.87 18.78 -13.59
N THR A 149 -13.77 19.75 -13.71
CA THR A 149 -14.88 19.91 -12.75
C THR A 149 -15.78 18.67 -12.66
N VAL A 150 -16.11 18.07 -13.82
CA VAL A 150 -16.94 16.87 -13.88
C VAL A 150 -16.17 15.67 -13.29
N LEU A 151 -14.90 15.52 -13.66
CA LEU A 151 -14.05 14.43 -13.20
C LEU A 151 -13.75 14.53 -11.71
N ALA A 152 -13.53 15.74 -11.18
CA ALA A 152 -13.32 16.00 -9.75
C ALA A 152 -14.50 15.55 -8.88
N LEU A 153 -15.71 15.57 -9.44
CA LEU A 153 -16.90 15.08 -8.74
C LEU A 153 -17.21 13.60 -9.08
N ALA A 154 -17.06 13.20 -10.33
CA ALA A 154 -17.45 11.87 -10.80
C ALA A 154 -16.54 10.77 -10.24
N ILE A 155 -15.22 11.00 -10.14
CA ILE A 155 -14.27 9.99 -9.66
C ILE A 155 -14.51 9.66 -8.19
N PRO A 156 -14.60 10.63 -7.24
CA PRO A 156 -14.97 10.33 -5.85
C PRO A 156 -16.32 9.64 -5.73
N VAL A 157 -17.33 10.08 -6.50
CA VAL A 157 -18.66 9.44 -6.51
C VAL A 157 -18.55 7.99 -6.94
N ALA A 158 -17.80 7.68 -8.01
CA ALA A 158 -17.61 6.32 -8.48
C ALA A 158 -16.90 5.42 -7.44
N LEU A 159 -15.84 5.93 -6.82
CA LEU A 159 -15.09 5.21 -5.76
C LEU A 159 -15.98 4.92 -4.55
N VAL A 160 -16.75 5.92 -4.09
CA VAL A 160 -17.70 5.77 -2.98
C VAL A 160 -18.82 4.78 -3.35
N ALA A 161 -19.35 4.87 -4.56
CA ALA A 161 -20.39 3.94 -5.04
C ALA A 161 -19.90 2.49 -5.04
N VAL A 162 -18.68 2.23 -5.51
CA VAL A 162 -18.05 0.90 -5.46
C VAL A 162 -17.95 0.37 -4.02
N MET A 163 -17.53 1.22 -3.09
CA MET A 163 -17.38 0.86 -1.67
C MET A 163 -18.70 0.61 -0.98
N VAL A 164 -19.72 1.42 -1.26
CA VAL A 164 -21.08 1.28 -0.70
C VAL A 164 -21.82 0.09 -1.30
N ALA A 165 -21.58 -0.23 -2.59
CA ALA A 165 -22.11 -1.44 -3.24
C ALA A 165 -21.64 -2.72 -2.54
N GLY A 166 -20.51 -2.67 -1.86
CA GLY A 166 -20.06 -3.71 -0.94
C GLY A 166 -18.84 -4.50 -1.40
N ARG A 167 -18.49 -5.51 -0.59
CA ARG A 167 -17.26 -6.27 -0.72
C ARG A 167 -17.05 -6.87 -2.12
N ALA A 168 -18.07 -7.48 -2.68
CA ALA A 168 -17.97 -8.16 -3.98
C ALA A 168 -17.63 -7.17 -5.11
N ALA A 169 -18.29 -6.02 -5.15
CA ALA A 169 -18.03 -4.98 -6.13
C ALA A 169 -16.61 -4.42 -6.00
N ALA A 170 -16.19 -4.08 -4.77
CA ALA A 170 -14.86 -3.55 -4.54
C ALA A 170 -13.75 -4.52 -4.99
N PHE A 171 -13.83 -5.80 -4.64
CA PHE A 171 -12.81 -6.77 -5.04
C PHE A 171 -12.88 -7.16 -6.52
N LEU A 172 -14.06 -7.11 -7.16
CA LEU A 172 -14.15 -7.29 -8.61
C LEU A 172 -13.45 -6.16 -9.36
N VAL A 173 -13.73 -4.90 -8.99
CA VAL A 173 -13.07 -3.72 -9.58
C VAL A 173 -11.57 -3.79 -9.36
N LEU A 174 -11.12 -4.10 -8.14
CA LEU A 174 -9.70 -4.29 -7.86
C LEU A 174 -9.08 -5.43 -8.66
N GLY A 175 -9.82 -6.51 -8.90
CA GLY A 175 -9.38 -7.61 -9.75
C GLY A 175 -9.12 -7.19 -11.19
N VAL A 176 -10.03 -6.42 -11.77
CA VAL A 176 -9.89 -5.88 -13.14
C VAL A 176 -8.70 -4.90 -13.21
N ILE A 177 -8.62 -3.98 -12.24
CA ILE A 177 -7.50 -3.02 -12.17
C ILE A 177 -6.16 -3.76 -12.02
N ALA A 178 -6.05 -4.72 -11.10
CA ALA A 178 -4.81 -5.45 -10.86
C ALA A 178 -4.36 -6.24 -12.10
N ALA A 179 -5.26 -6.89 -12.81
CA ALA A 179 -4.96 -7.60 -14.04
C ALA A 179 -4.52 -6.65 -15.16
N GLY A 180 -5.28 -5.56 -15.37
CA GLY A 180 -5.00 -4.56 -16.39
C GLY A 180 -3.66 -3.86 -16.19
N GLN A 181 -3.37 -3.42 -14.96
CA GLN A 181 -2.12 -2.73 -14.66
C GLN A 181 -0.88 -3.64 -14.80
N LEU A 182 -0.96 -4.93 -14.41
CA LEU A 182 0.15 -5.86 -14.61
C LEU A 182 0.38 -6.14 -16.10
N ALA A 183 -0.69 -6.30 -16.89
CA ALA A 183 -0.58 -6.49 -18.31
C ALA A 183 0.05 -5.27 -19.01
N LEU A 184 -0.45 -4.07 -18.71
CA LEU A 184 0.08 -2.82 -19.28
C LEU A 184 1.50 -2.52 -18.81
N ALA A 185 1.85 -2.81 -17.56
CA ALA A 185 3.20 -2.67 -17.05
C ALA A 185 4.15 -3.63 -17.76
N GLY A 186 3.78 -4.89 -17.95
CA GLY A 186 4.59 -5.84 -18.71
C GLY A 186 4.79 -5.44 -20.19
N ILE A 187 3.77 -4.84 -20.82
CA ILE A 187 3.90 -4.28 -22.17
C ILE A 187 4.86 -3.09 -22.16
N LEU A 188 4.72 -2.17 -21.20
CA LEU A 188 5.61 -1.01 -21.05
C LEU A 188 7.06 -1.44 -20.84
N ASP A 189 7.30 -2.39 -19.93
CA ASP A 189 8.62 -2.97 -19.69
C ASP A 189 9.21 -3.58 -20.97
N GLY A 190 8.41 -4.34 -21.71
CA GLY A 190 8.81 -4.94 -22.98
C GLY A 190 9.19 -3.89 -24.03
N VAL A 191 8.38 -2.85 -24.18
CA VAL A 191 8.67 -1.74 -25.11
C VAL A 191 9.94 -1.01 -24.69
N THR A 192 10.09 -0.68 -23.41
CA THR A 192 11.25 0.03 -22.90
C THR A 192 12.53 -0.77 -23.12
N LEU A 193 12.53 -2.05 -22.77
CA LEU A 193 13.68 -2.96 -22.93
C LEU A 193 14.07 -3.18 -24.39
N ALA A 194 13.08 -3.22 -25.30
CA ALA A 194 13.35 -3.44 -26.73
C ALA A 194 14.05 -2.24 -27.41
N HIS A 195 13.94 -1.03 -26.85
CA HIS A 195 14.44 0.20 -27.46
C HIS A 195 15.62 0.84 -26.71
N VAL A 196 16.11 0.19 -25.65
CA VAL A 196 17.30 0.63 -24.91
C VAL A 196 18.54 -0.05 -25.42
N SER A 197 19.54 0.74 -25.78
CA SER A 197 20.85 0.24 -26.26
C SER A 197 21.76 -0.30 -25.13
N THR A 198 21.61 0.23 -23.91
CA THR A 198 22.48 -0.05 -22.76
C THR A 198 21.68 -0.21 -21.46
N PRO A 199 20.84 -1.27 -21.33
CA PRO A 199 19.91 -1.40 -20.19
C PRO A 199 20.61 -1.57 -18.84
N ILE A 200 21.91 -1.94 -18.84
CA ILE A 200 22.68 -2.21 -17.61
C ILE A 200 23.49 -0.99 -17.16
N SER A 201 23.62 0.06 -17.98
CA SER A 201 24.45 1.23 -17.65
C SER A 201 24.05 1.93 -16.34
N THR A 202 22.77 1.92 -15.98
CA THR A 202 22.24 2.57 -14.80
C THR A 202 22.37 1.76 -13.49
N PHE A 203 22.96 0.57 -13.55
CA PHE A 203 23.30 -0.23 -12.38
C PHE A 203 24.74 0.01 -11.86
N GLY A 204 25.49 0.91 -12.51
CA GLY A 204 26.78 1.37 -12.01
C GLY A 204 26.63 2.33 -10.80
N ALA A 205 27.72 2.54 -10.07
CA ALA A 205 27.81 3.49 -8.96
C ALA A 205 28.31 4.87 -9.42
N GLY A 206 27.82 5.37 -10.55
CA GLY A 206 28.23 6.65 -11.14
C GLY A 206 27.79 7.86 -10.31
N ALA A 207 26.63 7.79 -9.67
CA ALA A 207 26.17 8.84 -8.75
C ALA A 207 26.95 8.81 -7.44
N GLY A 208 27.16 9.98 -6.84
CA GLY A 208 27.76 10.09 -5.51
C GLY A 208 26.94 9.37 -4.43
N ALA A 209 27.58 9.00 -3.31
CA ALA A 209 26.93 8.22 -2.24
C ALA A 209 25.68 8.89 -1.66
N GLY A 210 25.65 10.22 -1.54
CA GLY A 210 24.50 10.97 -1.03
C GLY A 210 23.26 10.87 -1.94
N PRO A 211 23.35 11.26 -3.22
CA PRO A 211 22.26 11.11 -4.19
C PRO A 211 21.76 9.66 -4.30
N LEU A 212 22.67 8.68 -4.36
CA LEU A 212 22.31 7.27 -4.41
C LEU A 212 21.53 6.82 -3.17
N ALA A 213 22.00 7.19 -1.97
CA ALA A 213 21.32 6.86 -0.73
C ALA A 213 19.93 7.50 -0.66
N LYS A 214 19.79 8.77 -1.05
CA LYS A 214 18.51 9.49 -1.11
C LYS A 214 17.54 8.76 -2.04
N ALA A 215 17.93 8.50 -3.29
CA ALA A 215 17.09 7.83 -4.28
C ALA A 215 16.75 6.39 -3.85
N THR A 216 17.66 5.66 -3.20
CA THR A 216 17.42 4.34 -2.64
C THR A 216 16.28 4.35 -1.60
N VAL A 217 16.32 5.29 -0.66
CA VAL A 217 15.30 5.36 0.41
C VAL A 217 13.98 5.85 -0.15
N GLN A 218 13.98 6.83 -1.05
CA GLN A 218 12.76 7.29 -1.73
C GLN A 218 12.12 6.16 -2.53
N SER A 219 12.90 5.40 -3.30
CA SER A 219 12.41 4.21 -4.04
C SER A 219 11.87 3.13 -3.11
N SER A 220 12.49 2.93 -1.94
CA SER A 220 11.97 2.01 -0.92
C SER A 220 10.60 2.47 -0.38
N GLY A 221 10.39 3.78 -0.23
CA GLY A 221 9.13 4.38 0.22
C GLY A 221 7.94 4.06 -0.68
N LEU A 222 8.16 3.82 -1.98
CA LEU A 222 7.10 3.47 -2.93
C LEU A 222 6.29 2.23 -2.53
N TYR A 223 6.89 1.32 -1.76
CA TYR A 223 6.25 0.06 -1.35
C TYR A 223 5.49 0.15 -0.01
N ILE A 224 5.45 1.30 0.65
CA ILE A 224 4.95 1.43 2.03
C ILE A 224 3.45 1.10 2.17
N CYS A 225 2.67 1.34 1.12
CA CYS A 225 1.25 0.96 1.07
C CYS A 225 1.03 -0.56 1.02
N GLY A 226 2.08 -1.36 0.82
CA GLY A 226 2.05 -2.83 0.94
C GLY A 226 1.67 -3.36 2.32
N SER A 227 1.48 -2.49 3.32
CA SER A 227 0.88 -2.84 4.61
C SER A 227 -0.65 -3.00 4.58
N LEU A 228 -1.34 -2.49 3.55
CA LEU A 228 -2.80 -2.52 3.44
C LEU A 228 -3.41 -3.93 3.44
N PRO A 229 -2.82 -4.96 2.79
CA PRO A 229 -3.35 -6.33 2.82
C PRO A 229 -3.43 -6.95 4.22
N LEU A 230 -2.66 -6.44 5.18
CA LEU A 230 -2.64 -6.94 6.55
C LEU A 230 -3.98 -6.72 7.28
N PHE A 231 -4.78 -5.74 6.83
CA PHE A 231 -6.10 -5.45 7.38
C PHE A 231 -7.19 -6.45 6.94
N LEU A 232 -6.90 -7.32 5.97
CA LEU A 232 -7.83 -8.35 5.50
C LEU A 232 -7.68 -9.70 6.22
N GLY A 233 -6.78 -9.81 7.19
CA GLY A 233 -6.47 -11.09 7.85
C GLY A 233 -7.70 -11.82 8.39
N GLY A 234 -8.64 -11.11 9.00
CA GLY A 234 -9.87 -11.68 9.55
C GLY A 234 -10.90 -12.16 8.49
N GLU A 235 -10.67 -11.86 7.22
CA GLU A 235 -11.54 -12.27 6.11
C GLU A 235 -11.01 -13.51 5.36
N LEU A 236 -9.84 -14.03 5.72
CA LEU A 236 -9.16 -15.12 5.02
C LEU A 236 -9.36 -16.47 5.70
N ALA A 237 -9.53 -17.54 4.92
CA ALA A 237 -9.64 -18.90 5.45
C ALA A 237 -8.32 -19.40 6.09
N ALA A 238 -7.18 -19.05 5.52
CA ALA A 238 -5.85 -19.42 6.00
C ALA A 238 -4.93 -18.18 6.07
N PRO A 239 -5.20 -17.23 6.99
CA PRO A 239 -4.66 -15.88 6.93
C PRO A 239 -3.12 -15.83 6.96
N ALA A 240 -2.47 -16.50 7.90
CA ALA A 240 -1.01 -16.46 8.01
C ALA A 240 -0.27 -16.93 6.73
N ARG A 241 -0.80 -17.98 6.08
CA ARG A 241 -0.22 -18.51 4.82
C ARG A 241 -0.53 -17.60 3.64
N THR A 242 -1.79 -17.13 3.54
CA THR A 242 -2.26 -16.32 2.42
C THR A 242 -1.61 -14.95 2.44
N ILE A 243 -1.53 -14.28 3.60
CA ILE A 243 -0.85 -12.99 3.76
C ILE A 243 0.62 -13.14 3.38
N ARG A 244 1.34 -14.11 3.98
CA ARG A 244 2.76 -14.29 3.70
C ARG A 244 3.05 -14.49 2.20
N ARG A 245 2.30 -15.37 1.53
CA ARG A 245 2.50 -15.64 0.10
C ARG A 245 2.06 -14.46 -0.75
N GLY A 246 0.87 -13.95 -0.51
CA GLY A 246 0.28 -12.91 -1.33
C GLY A 246 1.04 -11.59 -1.25
N VAL A 247 1.39 -11.13 -0.06
CA VAL A 247 2.18 -9.90 0.12
C VAL A 247 3.58 -10.05 -0.46
N SER A 248 4.25 -11.20 -0.26
CA SER A 248 5.58 -11.42 -0.82
C SER A 248 5.56 -11.49 -2.35
N VAL A 249 4.57 -12.17 -2.95
CA VAL A 249 4.43 -12.26 -4.41
C VAL A 249 4.07 -10.90 -5.01
N ALA A 250 3.14 -10.17 -4.40
CA ALA A 250 2.76 -8.85 -4.86
C ALA A 250 3.94 -7.87 -4.80
N PHE A 251 4.70 -7.88 -3.70
CA PHE A 251 5.92 -7.07 -3.58
C PHE A 251 6.93 -7.43 -4.67
N ALA A 252 7.24 -8.73 -4.84
CA ALA A 252 8.21 -9.16 -5.84
C ALA A 252 7.78 -8.78 -7.27
N ALA A 253 6.51 -8.97 -7.62
CA ALA A 253 5.97 -8.59 -8.92
C ALA A 253 6.09 -7.08 -9.15
N THR A 254 5.69 -6.26 -8.17
CA THR A 254 5.80 -4.80 -8.26
C THR A 254 7.26 -4.36 -8.36
N ALA A 255 8.15 -4.91 -7.54
CA ALA A 255 9.56 -4.55 -7.57
C ALA A 255 10.22 -4.91 -8.91
N ILE A 256 9.90 -6.07 -9.49
CA ILE A 256 10.40 -6.48 -10.81
C ILE A 256 9.92 -5.50 -11.88
N VAL A 257 8.62 -5.21 -11.94
CA VAL A 257 8.04 -4.26 -12.89
C VAL A 257 8.71 -2.88 -12.77
N VAL A 258 8.84 -2.36 -11.54
CA VAL A 258 9.45 -1.04 -11.32
C VAL A 258 10.93 -1.02 -11.74
N VAL A 259 11.70 -2.06 -11.43
CA VAL A 259 13.12 -2.13 -11.84
C VAL A 259 13.24 -2.22 -13.36
N LEU A 260 12.43 -3.06 -14.02
CA LEU A 260 12.48 -3.26 -15.46
C LEU A 260 12.02 -2.02 -16.25
N ALA A 261 11.10 -1.24 -15.73
CA ALA A 261 10.68 0.02 -16.36
C ALA A 261 11.70 1.14 -16.16
N VAL A 262 12.12 1.35 -14.90
CA VAL A 262 12.86 2.56 -14.51
C VAL A 262 14.33 2.51 -14.90
N ALA A 263 14.99 1.36 -14.75
CA ALA A 263 16.40 1.26 -15.05
C ALA A 263 16.72 1.56 -16.54
N PRO A 264 15.98 0.99 -17.52
CA PRO A 264 16.18 1.36 -18.93
C PRO A 264 15.76 2.81 -19.25
N LEU A 265 14.66 3.28 -18.67
CA LEU A 265 14.14 4.63 -18.90
C LEU A 265 15.12 5.73 -18.50
N ALA A 266 15.91 5.49 -17.46
CA ALA A 266 16.93 6.42 -17.00
C ALA A 266 18.06 6.64 -18.01
N SER A 267 18.26 5.72 -18.95
CA SER A 267 19.19 5.95 -20.10
C SER A 267 18.56 6.78 -21.22
N MET A 268 17.32 7.25 -21.06
CA MET A 268 16.60 8.11 -21.99
C MET A 268 16.18 9.44 -21.30
N PRO A 269 17.14 10.33 -20.97
CA PRO A 269 16.86 11.50 -20.13
C PRO A 269 15.80 12.44 -20.71
N GLY A 270 15.67 12.53 -22.03
CA GLY A 270 14.62 13.33 -22.68
C GLY A 270 13.20 12.82 -22.43
N LEU A 271 13.03 11.51 -22.20
CA LEU A 271 11.74 10.91 -21.85
C LEU A 271 11.50 10.95 -20.34
N LEU A 272 12.57 10.83 -19.55
CA LEU A 272 12.50 10.88 -18.11
C LEU A 272 11.97 12.20 -17.54
N SER A 273 12.19 13.31 -18.27
CA SER A 273 11.75 14.66 -17.88
C SER A 273 10.29 14.98 -18.20
N THR A 274 9.54 14.05 -18.80
CA THR A 274 8.12 14.25 -19.10
C THR A 274 7.26 13.99 -17.86
N ALA A 275 6.03 14.54 -17.84
CA ALA A 275 5.11 14.40 -16.71
C ALA A 275 4.78 12.92 -16.37
N VAL A 276 4.61 12.09 -17.40
CA VAL A 276 4.38 10.64 -17.25
C VAL A 276 5.31 9.89 -18.23
N PRO A 277 6.56 9.64 -17.82
CA PRO A 277 7.59 9.06 -18.69
C PRO A 277 7.16 7.79 -19.43
N GLY A 278 6.43 6.88 -18.78
CA GLY A 278 5.95 5.65 -19.40
C GLY A 278 4.96 5.90 -20.56
N VAL A 279 4.17 6.97 -20.50
CA VAL A 279 3.28 7.36 -21.61
C VAL A 279 4.10 7.87 -22.79
N SER A 280 5.12 8.69 -22.53
CA SER A 280 6.01 9.20 -23.56
C SER A 280 6.80 8.11 -24.27
N VAL A 281 7.26 7.09 -23.53
CA VAL A 281 7.87 5.87 -24.13
C VAL A 281 6.89 5.16 -25.04
N ALA A 282 5.67 4.92 -24.58
CA ALA A 282 4.65 4.23 -25.37
C ALA A 282 4.31 5.01 -26.65
N GLU A 283 4.19 6.35 -26.56
CA GLU A 283 3.89 7.21 -27.70
C GLU A 283 5.02 7.21 -28.74
N GLN A 284 6.25 7.36 -28.29
CA GLN A 284 7.41 7.45 -29.16
C GLN A 284 7.69 6.16 -29.91
N PHE A 285 7.56 5.01 -29.27
CA PHE A 285 8.00 3.72 -29.84
C PHE A 285 6.88 2.86 -30.43
N VAL A 286 5.62 3.07 -30.00
CA VAL A 286 4.47 2.29 -30.48
C VAL A 286 3.37 3.17 -31.06
N GLY A 287 3.11 4.33 -30.44
CA GLY A 287 2.14 5.31 -30.91
C GLY A 287 1.03 5.65 -29.91
N ALA A 288 0.20 6.62 -30.30
CA ALA A 288 -0.81 7.23 -29.43
C ALA A 288 -1.83 6.25 -28.82
N GLY A 289 -2.11 5.13 -29.48
CA GLY A 289 -3.04 4.12 -28.97
C GLY A 289 -2.54 3.48 -27.67
N LEU A 290 -1.27 3.05 -27.63
CA LEU A 290 -0.66 2.47 -26.43
C LEU A 290 -0.44 3.56 -25.38
N ALA A 291 0.02 4.75 -25.77
CA ALA A 291 0.19 5.88 -24.87
C ALA A 291 -1.08 6.19 -24.09
N LYS A 292 -2.23 6.26 -24.78
CA LYS A 292 -3.55 6.46 -24.16
C LYS A 292 -3.92 5.30 -23.22
N ALA A 293 -3.66 4.05 -23.63
CA ALA A 293 -3.96 2.88 -22.80
C ALA A 293 -3.11 2.88 -21.50
N ILE A 294 -1.80 3.18 -21.59
CA ILE A 294 -0.91 3.32 -20.44
C ILE A 294 -1.41 4.44 -19.53
N GLY A 295 -1.73 5.62 -20.08
CA GLY A 295 -2.17 6.77 -19.30
C GLY A 295 -3.47 6.53 -18.53
N VAL A 296 -4.50 5.98 -19.20
CA VAL A 296 -5.74 5.56 -18.52
C VAL A 296 -5.46 4.47 -17.50
N GLY A 297 -4.57 3.53 -17.82
CA GLY A 297 -4.13 2.50 -16.91
C GLY A 297 -3.43 3.03 -15.66
N VAL A 298 -2.61 4.08 -15.76
CA VAL A 298 -1.97 4.78 -14.62
C VAL A 298 -3.04 5.40 -13.72
N ALA A 299 -3.99 6.13 -14.27
CA ALA A 299 -5.10 6.71 -13.50
C ALA A 299 -5.95 5.62 -12.80
N ALA A 300 -6.26 4.52 -13.50
CA ALA A 300 -6.97 3.38 -12.92
C ALA A 300 -6.14 2.67 -11.84
N SER A 301 -4.83 2.54 -12.03
CA SER A 301 -3.90 1.96 -11.05
C SER A 301 -3.90 2.78 -9.75
N THR A 302 -3.83 4.11 -9.85
CA THR A 302 -3.92 5.04 -8.72
C THR A 302 -5.30 4.95 -8.03
N ALA A 303 -6.40 4.89 -8.79
CA ALA A 303 -7.73 4.66 -8.22
C ALA A 303 -7.83 3.31 -7.48
N GLY A 304 -7.12 2.28 -7.96
CA GLY A 304 -7.00 0.99 -7.27
C GLY A 304 -6.33 1.10 -5.90
N VAL A 305 -5.28 1.92 -5.77
CA VAL A 305 -4.64 2.21 -4.47
C VAL A 305 -5.64 2.88 -3.53
N ILE A 306 -6.38 3.90 -4.00
CA ILE A 306 -7.41 4.57 -3.20
C ILE A 306 -8.47 3.58 -2.71
N LEU A 307 -8.92 2.66 -3.56
CA LEU A 307 -9.87 1.62 -3.14
C LEU A 307 -9.29 0.68 -2.07
N CYS A 308 -7.99 0.32 -2.20
CA CYS A 308 -7.31 -0.49 -1.18
C CYS A 308 -7.25 0.23 0.17
N GLU A 309 -6.94 1.51 0.17
CA GLU A 309 -6.89 2.34 1.36
C GLU A 309 -8.26 2.50 2.01
N TYR A 310 -9.26 2.76 1.20
CA TYR A 310 -10.65 2.85 1.65
C TYR A 310 -11.10 1.55 2.33
N VAL A 311 -10.79 0.40 1.70
CA VAL A 311 -11.05 -0.92 2.31
C VAL A 311 -10.32 -1.07 3.62
N ALA A 312 -9.01 -0.77 3.70
CA ALA A 312 -8.19 -0.91 4.91
C ALA A 312 -8.68 0.01 6.04
N LEU A 313 -9.02 1.28 5.74
CA LEU A 313 -9.63 2.22 6.69
C LEU A 313 -10.92 1.67 7.31
N THR A 314 -11.81 1.13 6.47
CA THR A 314 -13.07 0.56 6.97
C THR A 314 -12.83 -0.62 7.92
N ARG A 315 -11.83 -1.48 7.63
CA ARG A 315 -11.49 -2.64 8.48
C ARG A 315 -10.83 -2.21 9.79
N LEU A 316 -9.94 -1.23 9.74
CA LEU A 316 -9.31 -0.68 10.94
C LEU A 316 -10.35 -0.08 11.89
N ILE A 317 -11.21 0.81 11.39
CA ILE A 317 -12.24 1.45 12.21
C ILE A 317 -13.23 0.42 12.76
N HIS A 318 -13.60 -0.60 11.94
CA HIS A 318 -14.40 -1.73 12.40
C HIS A 318 -13.71 -2.51 13.53
N ALA A 319 -12.40 -2.79 13.41
CA ALA A 319 -11.65 -3.54 14.41
C ALA A 319 -11.56 -2.80 15.75
N ILE A 320 -11.43 -1.48 15.73
CA ILE A 320 -11.35 -0.64 16.95
C ILE A 320 -12.71 -0.51 17.64
N GLY A 321 -13.76 -0.16 16.88
CA GLY A 321 -15.07 0.22 17.41
C GLY A 321 -16.15 -0.85 17.27
N ARG A 322 -15.89 -1.95 16.56
CA ARG A 322 -16.86 -3.02 16.23
C ARG A 322 -18.11 -2.52 15.50
N TRP A 323 -18.05 -1.32 14.92
CA TRP A 323 -19.15 -0.75 14.13
C TRP A 323 -19.33 -1.49 12.80
N ARG A 324 -20.53 -1.39 12.24
CA ARG A 324 -20.83 -2.01 10.94
C ARG A 324 -20.00 -1.36 9.83
N ILE A 325 -19.50 -2.16 8.89
CA ILE A 325 -18.62 -1.70 7.79
C ILE A 325 -19.31 -0.70 6.87
N ARG A 326 -20.59 -0.90 6.51
CA ARG A 326 -21.32 -0.01 5.59
C ARG A 326 -21.40 1.45 6.08
N PRO A 327 -21.83 1.76 7.33
CA PRO A 327 -21.85 3.15 7.80
C PRO A 327 -20.43 3.76 7.91
N ILE A 328 -19.39 2.95 8.23
CA ILE A 328 -18.02 3.44 8.21
C ILE A 328 -17.63 3.83 6.77
N ALA A 329 -17.90 2.97 5.80
CA ALA A 329 -17.65 3.26 4.39
C ALA A 329 -18.39 4.52 3.94
N ALA A 330 -19.66 4.68 4.31
CA ALA A 330 -20.42 5.87 3.99
C ALA A 330 -19.81 7.13 4.62
N ALA A 331 -19.36 7.07 5.89
CA ALA A 331 -18.76 8.20 6.56
C ALA A 331 -17.44 8.65 5.91
N ILE A 332 -16.56 7.68 5.53
CA ILE A 332 -15.34 7.98 4.78
C ILE A 332 -15.70 8.59 3.41
N GLY A 333 -16.73 8.04 2.76
CA GLY A 333 -17.24 8.56 1.48
C GLY A 333 -17.72 10.00 1.58
N VAL A 334 -18.41 10.37 2.65
CA VAL A 334 -18.83 11.76 2.88
C VAL A 334 -17.61 12.69 2.97
N VAL A 335 -16.53 12.29 3.63
CA VAL A 335 -15.29 13.09 3.69
C VAL A 335 -14.73 13.30 2.28
N ALA A 336 -14.62 12.24 1.46
CA ALA A 336 -14.13 12.35 0.10
C ALA A 336 -15.03 13.24 -0.78
N LEU A 337 -16.37 13.08 -0.69
CA LEU A 337 -17.33 13.85 -1.46
C LEU A 337 -17.41 15.33 -1.06
N VAL A 338 -17.16 15.65 0.21
CA VAL A 338 -17.08 17.05 0.69
C VAL A 338 -15.76 17.69 0.27
N ALA A 339 -14.67 16.94 0.29
CA ALA A 339 -13.36 17.43 -0.12
C ALA A 339 -13.27 17.70 -1.64
N ALA A 340 -14.00 16.93 -2.46
CA ALA A 340 -13.96 17.04 -3.90
C ALA A 340 -14.30 18.46 -4.44
N PRO A 341 -15.41 19.12 -4.08
CA PRO A 341 -15.70 20.48 -4.51
C PRO A 341 -14.72 21.52 -3.94
N ILE A 342 -14.12 21.25 -2.78
CA ILE A 342 -13.12 22.17 -2.19
C ILE A 342 -11.86 22.18 -3.04
N SER A 343 -11.47 21.04 -3.63
CA SER A 343 -10.31 20.94 -4.51
C SER A 343 -10.43 21.76 -5.80
N LEU A 344 -11.67 22.11 -6.21
CA LEU A 344 -11.92 22.96 -7.40
C LEU A 344 -11.50 24.43 -7.21
N ILE A 345 -11.34 24.88 -5.96
CA ILE A 345 -10.99 26.28 -5.65
C ILE A 345 -9.50 26.52 -5.93
N ASP A 346 -8.64 25.63 -5.48
CA ASP A 346 -7.19 25.72 -5.61
C ASP A 346 -6.61 24.28 -5.61
N PRO A 347 -6.60 23.58 -6.75
CA PRO A 347 -6.18 22.16 -6.81
C PRO A 347 -4.74 21.94 -6.33
N ASP A 348 -3.80 22.78 -6.79
CA ASP A 348 -2.38 22.66 -6.48
C ASP A 348 -2.11 22.94 -4.99
N GLY A 349 -2.68 24.02 -4.47
CA GLY A 349 -2.57 24.36 -3.06
C GLY A 349 -3.28 23.33 -2.16
N PHE A 350 -4.38 22.76 -2.63
CA PHE A 350 -5.08 21.69 -1.92
C PHE A 350 -4.23 20.42 -1.85
N TYR A 351 -3.66 19.97 -2.99
CA TYR A 351 -2.78 18.83 -3.08
C TYR A 351 -1.55 19.00 -2.17
N SER A 352 -0.82 20.08 -2.32
CA SER A 352 0.43 20.32 -1.58
C SER A 352 0.23 20.45 -0.07
N ARG A 353 -0.88 21.05 0.38
CA ARG A 353 -1.24 21.17 1.81
C ARG A 353 -1.60 19.84 2.45
N LEU A 354 -2.14 18.88 1.69
CA LEU A 354 -2.54 17.57 2.21
C LEU A 354 -1.45 16.51 2.09
N LEU A 355 -0.62 16.57 1.07
CA LEU A 355 0.44 15.60 0.78
C LEU A 355 1.41 15.49 1.96
N LYS A 356 2.04 16.59 2.33
CA LYS A 356 3.08 16.61 3.37
C LYS A 356 2.61 16.09 4.73
N PRO A 357 1.48 16.57 5.32
CA PRO A 357 1.00 16.04 6.59
C PRO A 357 0.58 14.57 6.50
N SER A 358 0.04 14.13 5.36
CA SER A 358 -0.30 12.73 5.12
C SER A 358 0.94 11.84 5.15
N GLU A 359 2.00 12.19 4.41
CA GLU A 359 3.24 11.41 4.37
C GLU A 359 3.94 11.36 5.72
N VAL A 360 4.06 12.49 6.42
CA VAL A 360 4.66 12.54 7.77
C VAL A 360 3.88 11.63 8.71
N ALA A 361 2.56 11.71 8.71
CA ALA A 361 1.72 10.85 9.55
C ALA A 361 1.86 9.37 9.18
N LEU A 362 1.95 9.03 7.89
CA LEU A 362 2.19 7.66 7.44
C LEU A 362 3.49 7.12 8.04
N TRP A 363 4.59 7.85 7.88
CA TRP A 363 5.89 7.44 8.41
C TRP A 363 5.91 7.34 9.93
N VAL A 364 5.25 8.27 10.65
CA VAL A 364 5.11 8.21 12.11
C VAL A 364 4.35 6.96 12.53
N SER A 365 3.27 6.62 11.84
CA SER A 365 2.50 5.42 12.15
C SER A 365 3.32 4.13 11.94
N GLN A 366 4.12 4.07 10.88
CA GLN A 366 5.01 2.94 10.61
C GLN A 366 6.17 2.88 11.62
N LEU A 367 6.73 4.03 12.00
CA LEU A 367 7.77 4.10 13.02
C LEU A 367 7.30 3.48 14.34
N ILE A 368 6.07 3.76 14.78
CA ILE A 368 5.50 3.15 15.98
C ILE A 368 5.46 1.62 15.85
N VAL A 369 4.99 1.09 14.71
CA VAL A 369 4.93 -0.37 14.46
C VAL A 369 6.31 -1.01 14.56
N PHE A 370 7.33 -0.37 13.95
CA PHE A 370 8.68 -0.91 13.92
C PHE A 370 9.38 -0.79 15.27
N ALA A 371 9.22 0.34 15.98
CA ALA A 371 9.82 0.58 17.27
C ALA A 371 9.32 -0.37 18.37
N VAL A 372 8.04 -0.78 18.31
CA VAL A 372 7.49 -1.71 19.31
C VAL A 372 7.72 -3.19 18.97
N TYR A 373 8.25 -3.50 17.78
CA TYR A 373 8.48 -4.89 17.35
C TYR A 373 9.38 -5.71 18.32
N PRO A 374 10.45 -5.18 18.93
CA PRO A 374 11.22 -5.92 19.92
C PRO A 374 10.41 -6.36 21.14
N LEU A 375 9.44 -5.55 21.58
CA LEU A 375 8.54 -5.93 22.70
C LEU A 375 7.67 -7.14 22.33
N PHE A 376 7.17 -7.17 21.10
CA PHE A 376 6.45 -8.33 20.58
C PHE A 376 7.34 -9.57 20.54
N ALA A 377 8.54 -9.46 19.98
CA ALA A 377 9.50 -10.56 19.90
C ALA A 377 9.88 -11.09 21.29
N PHE A 378 10.07 -10.22 22.26
CA PHE A 378 10.32 -10.57 23.66
C PHE A 378 9.17 -11.37 24.27
N LYS A 379 7.92 -10.86 24.16
CA LYS A 379 6.70 -11.55 24.64
C LYS A 379 6.52 -12.93 24.01
N ARG A 380 6.97 -13.11 22.77
CA ARG A 380 6.88 -14.37 22.01
C ARG A 380 8.11 -15.25 22.13
N ARG A 381 9.04 -14.91 23.02
CA ARG A 381 10.30 -15.65 23.26
C ARG A 381 11.12 -15.87 21.98
N GLN A 382 11.05 -14.94 21.03
CA GLN A 382 11.83 -14.97 19.80
C GLN A 382 13.28 -14.51 20.07
N ARG A 383 14.18 -14.76 19.12
CA ARG A 383 15.57 -14.29 19.24
C ARG A 383 15.63 -12.77 19.20
N MET A 384 16.17 -12.14 20.27
CA MET A 384 16.15 -10.70 20.45
C MET A 384 17.05 -9.95 19.46
N TRP A 385 18.28 -10.45 19.20
CA TRP A 385 19.21 -9.75 18.33
C TRP A 385 18.67 -9.51 16.90
N PRO A 386 18.11 -10.52 16.20
CA PRO A 386 17.49 -10.28 14.91
C PRO A 386 16.28 -9.33 14.98
N ALA A 387 15.52 -9.36 16.08
CA ALA A 387 14.38 -8.48 16.27
C ALA A 387 14.83 -7.03 16.46
N LEU A 388 15.86 -6.78 17.24
CA LEU A 388 16.45 -5.46 17.42
C LEU A 388 17.05 -4.92 16.12
N ALA A 389 17.82 -5.73 15.39
CA ALA A 389 18.41 -5.32 14.12
C ALA A 389 17.35 -4.91 13.09
N LEU A 390 16.29 -5.71 12.94
CA LEU A 390 15.17 -5.38 12.05
C LEU A 390 14.44 -4.10 12.50
N SER A 391 14.16 -3.97 13.80
CA SER A 391 13.50 -2.81 14.36
C SER A 391 14.31 -1.54 14.14
N LEU A 392 15.61 -1.57 14.41
CA LEU A 392 16.50 -0.43 14.21
C LEU A 392 16.58 -0.03 12.73
N GLY A 393 16.77 -1.00 11.83
CA GLY A 393 16.81 -0.73 10.39
C GLY A 393 15.50 -0.15 9.86
N ALA A 394 14.35 -0.75 10.22
CA ALA A 394 13.04 -0.24 9.80
C ALA A 394 12.70 1.12 10.44
N SER A 395 13.09 1.34 11.71
CA SER A 395 12.88 2.63 12.38
C SER A 395 13.75 3.73 11.77
N ALA A 396 15.01 3.44 11.45
CA ALA A 396 15.89 4.39 10.76
C ALA A 396 15.33 4.78 9.39
N PHE A 397 14.82 3.78 8.64
CA PHE A 397 14.13 4.02 7.38
C PHE A 397 12.90 4.92 7.55
N ALA A 398 12.05 4.67 8.55
CA ALA A 398 10.86 5.49 8.83
C ALA A 398 11.22 6.92 9.26
N VAL A 399 12.26 7.09 10.10
CA VAL A 399 12.78 8.41 10.50
C VAL A 399 13.30 9.18 9.28
N TYR A 400 14.03 8.52 8.39
CA TYR A 400 14.47 9.13 7.15
C TYR A 400 13.26 9.55 6.28
N GLY A 401 12.24 8.72 6.17
CA GLY A 401 11.00 9.06 5.47
C GLY A 401 10.32 10.31 6.06
N ILE A 402 10.29 10.46 7.39
CA ILE A 402 9.78 11.67 8.05
C ILE A 402 10.61 12.90 7.66
N VAL A 403 11.95 12.78 7.72
CA VAL A 403 12.85 13.90 7.40
C VAL A 403 12.68 14.34 5.96
N THR A 404 12.64 13.40 5.01
CA THR A 404 12.45 13.73 3.59
C THR A 404 11.08 14.35 3.31
N ALA A 405 10.00 13.84 3.92
CA ALA A 405 8.67 14.42 3.80
C ALA A 405 8.60 15.86 4.37
N LEU A 406 9.33 16.14 5.46
CA LEU A 406 9.42 17.48 6.02
C LEU A 406 10.24 18.44 5.15
N GLN A 407 11.24 17.94 4.43
CA GLN A 407 12.13 18.73 3.55
C GLN A 407 11.53 18.99 2.16
N GLN A 408 10.48 18.27 1.76
CA GLN A 408 9.78 18.59 0.52
C GLN A 408 9.28 20.02 0.61
N SER A 409 9.89 20.91 -0.21
CA SER A 409 9.40 22.27 -0.37
C SER A 409 8.01 22.20 -0.99
N SER A 410 7.07 22.99 -0.48
CA SER A 410 5.82 23.28 -1.17
C SER A 410 6.17 24.12 -2.43
N SER A 411 6.63 23.42 -3.46
CA SER A 411 6.89 24.03 -4.78
C SER A 411 5.60 24.17 -5.54
#